data_927ba09122f55c525e5fe71feb93777d
#
_entry.id   927ba09122f55c525e5fe71feb93777d
#
_cell.length_a   1.000
_cell.length_b   1.000
_cell.length_c   1.000
_cell.angle_alpha   90.00
_cell.angle_beta   90.00
_cell.angle_gamma   90.00
#
_symmetry.space_group_name_H-M   'P 1'
#
loop_
_entity.id
_entity.type
_entity.pdbx_description
1 polymer ?
#
loop_
_entity_poly.entity_id
_entity_poly.type
_entity_poly.pdbx_seq_one_letter_code
_entity_poly.pdbx_strand_id
1 'polypeptide(L)'
;MGVGFDVLCERCGNRKTVLIGGGMLLPQEFRDDILEGRFGQDAREILREHPDWHFWIDNQPFSCSCGYVTGFAVVIFITDDGRQIRCDRHRCSQCGKVLRANSWGKGICWKCGGRLERFESMMWD
;
A
#
# COMPACT_ATOMS: atom_id res chain seq x y z
N MET A 1 8.79 2.18 11.83
CA MET A 1 9.73 3.06 11.13
C MET A 1 9.61 2.85 9.62
N GLY A 2 9.60 3.91 8.86
CA GLY A 2 9.41 3.81 7.42
C GLY A 2 10.10 4.90 6.64
N VAL A 3 10.04 4.79 5.32
CA VAL A 3 10.66 5.71 4.39
C VAL A 3 9.61 6.21 3.41
N GLY A 4 9.64 7.50 3.09
CA GLY A 4 8.82 8.07 2.02
C GLY A 4 9.65 8.24 0.77
N PHE A 5 9.06 7.88 -0.36
CA PHE A 5 9.65 8.10 -1.68
C PHE A 5 8.77 9.02 -2.49
N ASP A 6 9.39 9.90 -3.24
CA ASP A 6 8.70 10.68 -4.26
C ASP A 6 8.96 10.05 -5.62
N VAL A 7 7.88 9.90 -6.38
CA VAL A 7 7.93 9.53 -7.78
C VAL A 7 7.60 10.77 -8.58
N LEU A 8 8.50 11.21 -9.43
CA LEU A 8 8.40 12.47 -10.16
C LEU A 8 8.60 12.23 -11.65
N CYS A 9 7.69 12.78 -12.45
CA CYS A 9 7.88 12.83 -13.91
C CYS A 9 8.63 14.11 -14.28
N GLU A 10 9.80 13.96 -14.89
CA GLU A 10 10.59 15.07 -15.34
C GLU A 10 9.92 15.88 -16.48
N ARG A 11 9.04 15.22 -17.22
CA ARG A 11 8.41 15.80 -18.41
C ARG A 11 7.23 16.69 -18.10
N CYS A 12 6.30 16.21 -17.26
CA CYS A 12 5.06 16.95 -16.96
C CYS A 12 4.96 17.43 -15.51
N GLY A 13 5.93 17.10 -14.66
CA GLY A 13 5.93 17.51 -13.27
C GLY A 13 4.98 16.70 -12.36
N ASN A 14 4.34 15.64 -12.88
CA ASN A 14 3.50 14.78 -12.07
C ASN A 14 4.31 14.18 -10.92
N ARG A 15 3.78 14.29 -9.71
CA ARG A 15 4.48 13.87 -8.50
C ARG A 15 3.55 13.09 -7.57
N LYS A 16 4.08 12.04 -6.96
CA LYS A 16 3.36 11.25 -5.98
C LYS A 16 4.30 10.83 -4.87
N THR A 17 3.87 10.97 -3.61
CA THR A 17 4.61 10.47 -2.46
C THR A 17 4.08 9.09 -2.09
N VAL A 18 4.98 8.12 -1.91
CA VAL A 18 4.67 6.74 -1.56
C VAL A 18 5.38 6.40 -0.26
N LEU A 19 4.61 6.00 0.75
CA LEU A 19 5.15 5.59 2.06
C LEU A 19 5.43 4.10 2.06
N ILE A 20 6.57 3.72 2.61
CA ILE A 20 7.04 2.33 2.69
C ILE A 20 7.35 1.97 4.13
N GLY A 21 7.04 0.75 4.53
CA GLY A 21 7.37 0.20 5.84
C GLY A 21 6.27 0.37 6.88
N GLY A 22 6.53 -0.09 8.09
CA GLY A 22 5.62 0.03 9.23
C GLY A 22 5.96 1.22 10.11
N GLY A 23 4.93 1.93 10.60
CA GLY A 23 5.11 3.00 11.57
C GLY A 23 5.30 2.47 12.99
N MET A 24 5.52 3.39 13.93
CA MET A 24 5.64 3.07 15.36
C MET A 24 4.30 2.81 16.04
N LEU A 25 3.18 3.06 15.38
CA LEU A 25 1.84 2.87 15.93
C LEU A 25 1.55 1.39 16.15
N LEU A 26 0.90 1.10 17.27
CA LEU A 26 0.50 -0.28 17.58
C LEU A 26 -0.66 -0.69 16.69
N PRO A 27 -0.65 -1.93 16.17
CA PRO A 27 -1.73 -2.41 15.30
C PRO A 27 -3.12 -2.33 15.93
N GLN A 28 -3.22 -2.44 17.24
CA GLN A 28 -4.49 -2.36 17.96
C GLN A 28 -5.20 -1.03 17.74
N GLU A 29 -4.46 0.05 17.50
CA GLU A 29 -5.03 1.38 17.24
C GLU A 29 -5.77 1.43 15.91
N PHE A 30 -5.48 0.51 15.01
CA PHE A 30 -6.10 0.43 13.69
C PHE A 30 -7.27 -0.55 13.62
N ARG A 31 -7.57 -1.25 14.71
CA ARG A 31 -8.64 -2.26 14.72
C ARG A 31 -9.97 -1.70 14.27
N ASP A 32 -10.38 -0.56 14.79
CA ASP A 32 -11.63 0.08 14.41
C ASP A 32 -11.65 0.50 12.95
N ASP A 33 -10.53 1.00 12.44
CA ASP A 33 -10.38 1.40 11.04
C ASP A 33 -10.51 0.19 10.11
N ILE A 34 -9.94 -0.95 10.50
CA ILE A 34 -10.07 -2.20 9.72
C ILE A 34 -11.54 -2.63 9.68
N LEU A 35 -12.23 -2.59 10.81
CA LEU A 35 -13.64 -3.00 10.91
C LEU A 35 -14.57 -2.05 10.15
N GLU A 36 -14.17 -0.79 9.98
CA GLU A 36 -14.89 0.17 9.16
C GLU A 36 -14.65 -0.01 7.65
N GLY A 37 -13.73 -0.89 7.27
CA GLY A 37 -13.42 -1.17 5.87
C GLY A 37 -12.38 -0.27 5.24
N ARG A 38 -11.66 0.54 6.02
CA ARG A 38 -10.66 1.49 5.51
C ARG A 38 -9.44 0.80 4.89
N PHE A 39 -9.19 -0.44 5.26
CA PHE A 39 -8.07 -1.25 4.75
C PHE A 39 -8.53 -2.33 3.77
N GLY A 40 -9.77 -2.24 3.29
CA GLY A 40 -10.33 -3.16 2.32
C GLY A 40 -11.29 -4.17 2.93
N GLN A 41 -12.10 -4.76 2.06
CA GLN A 41 -13.13 -5.72 2.46
C GLN A 41 -12.54 -7.00 3.03
N ASP A 42 -11.45 -7.49 2.44
CA ASP A 42 -10.82 -8.74 2.88
C ASP A 42 -10.32 -8.64 4.33
N ALA A 43 -9.64 -7.55 4.67
CA ALA A 43 -9.15 -7.33 6.04
C ALA A 43 -10.30 -7.23 7.03
N ARG A 44 -11.37 -6.54 6.67
CA ARG A 44 -12.57 -6.40 7.50
C ARG A 44 -13.21 -7.74 7.81
N GLU A 45 -13.39 -8.58 6.80
CA GLU A 45 -14.00 -9.90 6.96
C GLU A 45 -13.14 -10.81 7.83
N ILE A 46 -11.83 -10.82 7.61
CA ILE A 46 -10.92 -11.64 8.41
C ILE A 46 -10.95 -11.22 9.87
N LEU A 47 -10.89 -9.94 10.15
CA LEU A 47 -10.90 -9.45 11.53
C LEU A 47 -12.23 -9.75 12.22
N ARG A 48 -13.35 -9.69 11.51
CA ARG A 48 -14.66 -10.06 12.06
C ARG A 48 -14.76 -11.54 12.41
N GLU A 49 -14.20 -12.41 11.55
CA GLU A 49 -14.24 -13.86 11.76
C GLU A 49 -13.21 -14.32 12.78
N HIS A 50 -12.08 -13.63 12.86
CA HIS A 50 -10.95 -14.01 13.71
C HIS A 50 -10.45 -12.83 14.53
N PRO A 51 -11.23 -12.33 15.49
CA PRO A 51 -10.87 -11.14 16.26
C PRO A 51 -9.65 -11.34 17.15
N ASP A 52 -9.25 -12.59 17.40
CA ASP A 52 -8.09 -12.92 18.25
C ASP A 52 -6.77 -12.98 17.47
N TRP A 53 -6.83 -12.99 16.15
CA TRP A 53 -5.60 -13.08 15.35
C TRP A 53 -4.77 -11.83 15.49
N HIS A 54 -3.46 -12.02 15.60
CA HIS A 54 -2.52 -10.92 15.54
C HIS A 54 -2.38 -10.41 14.11
N PHE A 55 -2.12 -9.13 13.98
CA PHE A 55 -1.87 -8.52 12.69
C PHE A 55 -0.88 -7.37 12.83
N TRP A 56 -0.27 -6.98 11.71
CA TRP A 56 0.46 -5.72 11.60
C TRP A 56 0.14 -5.06 10.26
N ILE A 57 0.54 -3.81 10.15
CA ILE A 57 0.29 -3.00 8.97
C ILE A 57 1.63 -2.61 8.37
N ASP A 58 1.80 -2.88 7.08
CA ASP A 58 2.99 -2.56 6.33
C ASP A 58 2.62 -1.76 5.10
N ASN A 59 3.25 -0.59 4.92
CA ASN A 59 3.02 0.26 3.76
C ASN A 59 3.90 -0.20 2.62
N GLN A 60 3.32 -0.41 1.45
CA GLN A 60 4.02 -0.95 0.28
C GLN A 60 3.70 -0.15 -0.98
N PRO A 61 4.63 -0.15 -1.96
CA PRO A 61 4.34 0.43 -3.27
C PRO A 61 3.44 -0.51 -4.07
N PHE A 62 2.55 0.09 -4.85
CA PHE A 62 1.64 -0.62 -5.75
C PHE A 62 1.72 0.03 -7.13
N SER A 63 1.63 -0.78 -8.16
CA SER A 63 1.66 -0.29 -9.54
C SER A 63 0.61 -0.97 -10.39
N CYS A 64 0.26 -0.30 -11.49
CA CYS A 64 -0.70 -0.79 -12.46
C CYS A 64 -0.05 -0.89 -13.84
N SER A 65 -0.57 -1.78 -14.68
CA SER A 65 -0.16 -1.89 -16.09
C SER A 65 -0.39 -0.61 -16.88
N CYS A 66 -1.29 0.28 -16.40
CA CYS A 66 -1.49 1.59 -17.01
C CYS A 66 -0.39 2.61 -16.66
N GLY A 67 0.56 2.25 -15.82
CA GLY A 67 1.64 3.12 -15.37
C GLY A 67 1.45 3.77 -14.01
N TYR A 68 0.24 3.73 -13.45
CA TYR A 68 -0.04 4.34 -12.14
C TYR A 68 0.79 3.70 -11.05
N VAL A 69 1.36 4.54 -10.16
CA VAL A 69 2.12 4.11 -8.99
C VAL A 69 1.52 4.80 -7.77
N THR A 70 1.34 4.06 -6.70
CA THR A 70 0.79 4.58 -5.46
C THR A 70 1.30 3.77 -4.28
N GLY A 71 0.86 4.12 -3.07
CA GLY A 71 1.15 3.36 -1.85
C GLY A 71 -0.14 2.95 -1.15
N PHE A 72 -0.13 1.76 -0.57
CA PHE A 72 -1.21 1.29 0.28
C PHE A 72 -0.67 0.65 1.53
N ALA A 73 -1.45 0.76 2.61
CA ALA A 73 -1.23 -0.01 3.82
C ALA A 73 -1.76 -1.42 3.60
N VAL A 74 -0.91 -2.41 3.82
CA VAL A 74 -1.27 -3.83 3.71
C VAL A 74 -1.42 -4.38 5.12
N VAL A 75 -2.59 -4.95 5.42
CA VAL A 75 -2.81 -5.64 6.69
C VAL A 75 -2.37 -7.09 6.54
N ILE A 76 -1.52 -7.55 7.44
CA ILE A 76 -0.99 -8.91 7.42
C ILE A 76 -1.42 -9.60 8.71
N PHE A 77 -2.26 -10.63 8.58
CA PHE A 77 -2.73 -11.42 9.72
C PHE A 77 -1.84 -12.65 9.92
N ILE A 78 -1.70 -13.06 11.18
CA ILE A 78 -1.06 -14.32 11.54
C ILE A 78 -2.15 -15.28 11.99
N THR A 79 -2.26 -16.43 11.32
CA THR A 79 -3.21 -17.47 11.65
C THR A 79 -2.76 -18.25 12.88
N ASP A 80 -3.64 -19.09 13.43
CA ASP A 80 -3.34 -19.91 14.61
C ASP A 80 -2.18 -20.88 14.37
N ASP A 81 -1.97 -21.31 13.13
CA ASP A 81 -0.87 -22.21 12.75
C ASP A 81 0.39 -21.46 12.28
N GLY A 82 0.43 -20.15 12.46
CA GLY A 82 1.60 -19.33 12.16
C GLY A 82 1.73 -18.89 10.71
N ARG A 83 0.76 -19.16 9.86
CA ARG A 83 0.78 -18.67 8.47
C ARG A 83 0.40 -17.21 8.40
N GLN A 84 0.82 -16.54 7.33
CA GLN A 84 0.49 -15.15 7.08
C GLN A 84 -0.58 -15.04 5.99
N ILE A 85 -1.56 -14.16 6.23
CA ILE A 85 -2.55 -13.80 5.23
C ILE A 85 -2.38 -12.31 4.94
N ARG A 86 -2.06 -11.97 3.71
CA ARG A 86 -1.85 -10.59 3.26
C ARG A 86 -3.11 -10.05 2.59
N CYS A 87 -3.58 -8.91 3.08
CA CYS A 87 -4.73 -8.21 2.50
C CYS A 87 -4.20 -7.10 1.59
N ASP A 88 -3.78 -7.47 0.39
CA ASP A 88 -3.08 -6.59 -0.55
C ASP A 88 -3.82 -6.40 -1.89
N ARG A 89 -5.10 -6.75 -1.95
CA ARG A 89 -5.89 -6.60 -3.16
C ARG A 89 -6.53 -5.22 -3.22
N HIS A 90 -5.97 -4.36 -4.08
CA HIS A 90 -6.47 -3.00 -4.30
C HIS A 90 -6.63 -2.75 -5.79
N ARG A 91 -7.54 -1.84 -6.14
CA ARG A 91 -7.79 -1.48 -7.53
C ARG A 91 -7.18 -0.13 -7.87
N CYS A 92 -6.73 -0.01 -9.11
CA CYS A 92 -6.20 1.25 -9.64
C CYS A 92 -7.31 2.29 -9.74
N SER A 93 -7.08 3.48 -9.17
CA SER A 93 -8.03 4.59 -9.26
C SER A 93 -8.11 5.20 -10.67
N GLN A 94 -7.14 4.90 -11.53
CA GLN A 94 -7.07 5.46 -12.88
C GLN A 94 -7.77 4.59 -13.92
N CYS A 95 -7.69 3.26 -13.79
CA CYS A 95 -8.25 2.35 -14.81
C CYS A 95 -9.08 1.20 -14.24
N GLY A 96 -9.17 1.04 -12.93
CA GLY A 96 -9.99 0.03 -12.28
C GLY A 96 -9.41 -1.39 -12.21
N LYS A 97 -8.25 -1.63 -12.83
CA LYS A 97 -7.60 -2.93 -12.78
C LYS A 97 -7.00 -3.19 -11.40
N VAL A 98 -6.80 -4.46 -11.06
CA VAL A 98 -6.14 -4.83 -9.80
C VAL A 98 -4.67 -4.42 -9.85
N LEU A 99 -4.23 -3.72 -8.81
CA LEU A 99 -2.86 -3.27 -8.67
C LEU A 99 -1.94 -4.44 -8.31
N ARG A 100 -0.68 -4.34 -8.75
CA ARG A 100 0.38 -5.27 -8.34
C ARG A 100 1.01 -4.77 -7.06
N ALA A 101 0.98 -5.61 -6.03
CA ALA A 101 1.57 -5.28 -4.73
C ALA A 101 3.11 -5.35 -4.78
N ASN A 102 3.74 -4.57 -3.91
CA ASN A 102 5.20 -4.52 -3.75
C ASN A 102 5.92 -4.31 -5.08
N SER A 103 5.45 -3.33 -5.85
CA SER A 103 5.94 -3.07 -7.20
C SER A 103 5.96 -1.57 -7.49
N TRP A 104 7.05 -1.09 -8.08
CA TRP A 104 7.19 0.29 -8.53
C TRP A 104 6.82 0.49 -10.00
N GLY A 105 6.44 -0.58 -10.69
CA GLY A 105 6.06 -0.51 -12.10
C GLY A 105 7.24 -0.33 -13.05
N LYS A 106 6.95 0.23 -14.23
CA LYS A 106 7.93 0.34 -15.32
C LYS A 106 8.66 1.68 -15.37
N GLY A 107 8.34 2.60 -14.47
CA GLY A 107 8.95 3.93 -14.46
C GLY A 107 8.45 4.85 -15.56
N ILE A 108 7.23 4.68 -16.00
CA ILE A 108 6.59 5.48 -17.05
C ILE A 108 5.42 6.26 -16.45
N CYS A 109 5.39 7.57 -16.66
CA CYS A 109 4.33 8.43 -16.15
C CYS A 109 2.97 8.06 -16.74
N TRP A 110 1.97 7.87 -15.86
CA TRP A 110 0.62 7.53 -16.29
C TRP A 110 -0.15 8.70 -16.90
N LYS A 111 0.37 9.93 -16.78
CA LYS A 111 -0.25 11.13 -17.36
C LYS A 111 0.29 11.50 -18.74
N CYS A 112 1.60 11.38 -18.94
CA CYS A 112 2.22 11.87 -20.19
C CYS A 112 3.13 10.85 -20.89
N GLY A 113 3.37 9.68 -20.28
CA GLY A 113 4.26 8.69 -20.85
C GLY A 113 5.75 8.98 -20.71
N GLY A 114 6.11 10.06 -20.01
CA GLY A 114 7.49 10.41 -19.75
C GLY A 114 8.13 9.51 -18.71
N ARG A 115 9.43 9.69 -18.48
CA ARG A 115 10.17 8.91 -17.50
C ARG A 115 9.87 9.36 -16.08
N LEU A 116 9.58 8.40 -15.19
CA LEU A 116 9.45 8.64 -13.76
C LEU A 116 10.78 8.40 -13.07
N GLU A 117 11.15 9.30 -12.17
CA GLU A 117 12.27 9.14 -11.27
C GLU A 117 11.74 8.92 -9.85
N ARG A 118 12.46 8.12 -9.09
CA ARG A 118 12.12 7.81 -7.70
C ARG A 118 13.29 8.20 -6.81
N PHE A 119 13.00 8.94 -5.75
CA PHE A 119 14.00 9.31 -4.77
C PHE A 119 13.41 9.33 -3.37
N GLU A 120 14.26 9.08 -2.40
CA GLU A 120 13.88 9.10 -1.00
C GLU A 120 13.64 10.55 -0.56
N SER A 121 12.47 10.83 -0.01
CA SER A 121 12.06 12.18 0.36
C SER A 121 11.98 12.41 1.87
N MET A 122 11.69 11.37 2.65
CA MET A 122 11.54 11.51 4.10
C MET A 122 11.70 10.17 4.82
N MET A 123 11.94 10.25 6.13
CA MET A 123 11.78 9.12 7.05
C MET A 123 10.59 9.42 7.96
N TRP A 124 9.86 8.37 8.35
CA TRP A 124 8.67 8.52 9.19
C TRP A 124 8.54 7.37 10.18
N ASP A 125 7.77 7.58 11.25
CA ASP A 125 7.49 6.57 12.28
C ASP A 125 6.03 6.12 12.25
#